data_5f56066148777a8c3e73fcc71a2c1f99
#
_entry.id   5f56066148777a8c3e73fcc71a2c1f99
#
_cell.length_a   1.000
_cell.length_b   1.000
_cell.length_c   1.000
_cell.angle_alpha   90.00
_cell.angle_beta   90.00
_cell.angle_gamma   90.00
#
_symmetry.space_group_name_H-M   'P 1'
#
loop_
_entity.id
_entity.type
_entity.pdbx_description
1 polymer ?
#
loop_
_entity_poly.entity_id
_entity_poly.type
_entity_poly.pdbx_seq_one_letter_code
_entity_poly.pdbx_strand_id
1 'polypeptide(L)'
;MTKEEKTKQAFEMIEQGVKDVYSSDNFRKYLSCCSKFHSYSLNNTLLILAQKPDATLVAGYNAWQHNFNRHVDKGERGLIILAPVTSKITQLMDKADEDGNPILDENGDPIKEERVINQLRFTTTTVFDISQTSGEPLPSLIHNLTGSSDEILAFIDSVKNICTIPVDYHSPSKDAVLAGGAKGYYSIAEDRIVLNMELEDMQIAKTLIHEYSHSILHKKTDKDSDQREIEAESLAFVLCDHFGIDTSDYSFGYIASYAAQDEAKLKTILSNIQSTAHEMIDKLEPLFAQNLKKRTMVHEYITPVEMNELANDVVINVVNELKANDNPGLDDSLIYQNIESSIYSYFDANKEAMKIQEHLYNNHTDFKRDLKQAIYKALNNPSYNPETGHPFIDDSIERRNYEQFEAIAAPLLSGDACYIKYGTPHFMDLNIEIIDDNRYAMSHNYELNGDLMADPDVEFTVDKDNRLLYPESYQQDNLQFYQRVDKDPVAAHQLNEFMDEWLNNIQENQYKVKAVYTEEQVIENANDIRRFCKENNLANMAPKVKEKER
;
A
#
# COMPACT_ATOMS: atom_id res chain seq x y z
N MET A 1 -19.35 -33.83 -21.23
CA MET A 1 -18.09 -34.22 -20.54
C MET A 1 -18.44 -34.95 -19.25
N THR A 2 -17.86 -36.11 -19.06
CA THR A 2 -17.95 -36.86 -17.79
C THR A 2 -17.15 -36.14 -16.70
N LYS A 3 -17.35 -36.52 -15.44
CA LYS A 3 -16.59 -35.98 -14.32
C LYS A 3 -15.09 -36.28 -14.41
N GLU A 4 -14.75 -37.44 -14.94
CA GLU A 4 -13.36 -37.86 -15.17
C GLU A 4 -12.70 -37.03 -16.27
N GLU A 5 -13.41 -36.75 -17.37
CA GLU A 5 -12.92 -35.90 -18.46
C GLU A 5 -12.67 -34.46 -17.97
N LYS A 6 -13.55 -33.90 -17.13
CA LYS A 6 -13.36 -32.59 -16.52
C LYS A 6 -12.15 -32.55 -15.58
N THR A 7 -11.95 -33.59 -14.80
CA THR A 7 -10.79 -33.72 -13.92
C THR A 7 -9.49 -33.78 -14.69
N LYS A 8 -9.45 -34.59 -15.77
CA LYS A 8 -8.29 -34.68 -16.67
C LYS A 8 -7.98 -33.31 -17.31
N GLN A 9 -9.00 -32.63 -17.83
CA GLN A 9 -8.84 -31.30 -18.41
C GLN A 9 -8.30 -30.30 -17.37
N ALA A 10 -8.78 -30.33 -16.11
CA ALA A 10 -8.26 -29.48 -15.05
C ALA A 10 -6.76 -29.72 -14.80
N PHE A 11 -6.30 -30.95 -14.76
CA PHE A 11 -4.86 -31.26 -14.63
C PHE A 11 -4.04 -30.79 -15.83
N GLU A 12 -4.53 -30.94 -17.05
CA GLU A 12 -3.88 -30.43 -18.26
C GLU A 12 -3.77 -28.88 -18.22
N MET A 13 -4.81 -28.20 -17.74
CA MET A 13 -4.79 -26.74 -17.56
C MET A 13 -3.76 -26.32 -16.49
N ILE A 14 -3.62 -27.07 -15.40
CA ILE A 14 -2.63 -26.79 -14.34
C ILE A 14 -1.22 -26.94 -14.90
N GLU A 15 -0.92 -28.04 -15.61
CA GLU A 15 0.39 -28.27 -16.24
C GLU A 15 0.73 -27.17 -17.24
N GLN A 16 -0.23 -26.76 -18.07
CA GLN A 16 -0.04 -25.65 -19.00
C GLN A 16 0.14 -24.32 -18.24
N GLY A 17 -0.66 -24.07 -17.21
CA GLY A 17 -0.55 -22.87 -16.38
C GLY A 17 0.82 -22.70 -15.72
N VAL A 18 1.42 -23.79 -15.22
CA VAL A 18 2.81 -23.77 -14.70
C VAL A 18 3.80 -23.35 -15.78
N LYS A 19 3.64 -23.86 -17.01
CA LYS A 19 4.52 -23.49 -18.15
C LYS A 19 4.33 -22.05 -18.59
N ASP A 20 3.10 -21.56 -18.57
CA ASP A 20 2.79 -20.19 -18.98
C ASP A 20 3.37 -19.14 -18.02
N VAL A 21 3.58 -19.49 -16.75
CA VAL A 21 4.18 -18.64 -15.73
C VAL A 21 5.66 -18.30 -15.99
N TYR A 22 6.33 -18.95 -16.94
CA TYR A 22 7.76 -18.72 -17.25
C TYR A 22 8.08 -17.32 -17.81
N SER A 23 7.11 -16.56 -18.32
CA SER A 23 7.35 -15.18 -18.72
C SER A 23 7.12 -14.21 -17.54
N SER A 24 7.88 -13.11 -17.49
CA SER A 24 7.75 -12.09 -16.45
C SER A 24 6.33 -11.57 -16.30
N ASP A 25 5.64 -11.31 -17.41
CA ASP A 25 4.27 -10.79 -17.41
C ASP A 25 3.26 -11.80 -16.85
N ASN A 26 3.40 -13.06 -17.22
CA ASN A 26 2.50 -14.11 -16.72
C ASN A 26 2.82 -14.46 -15.27
N PHE A 27 4.09 -14.39 -14.87
CA PHE A 27 4.48 -14.56 -13.48
C PHE A 27 3.85 -13.48 -12.61
N ARG A 28 3.93 -12.23 -13.03
CA ARG A 28 3.27 -11.10 -12.35
C ARG A 28 1.75 -11.30 -12.26
N LYS A 29 1.09 -11.71 -13.34
CA LYS A 29 -0.35 -12.04 -13.34
C LYS A 29 -0.68 -13.16 -12.35
N TYR A 30 0.17 -14.19 -12.29
CA TYR A 30 0.02 -15.26 -11.31
C TYR A 30 0.13 -14.74 -9.89
N LEU A 31 1.14 -13.92 -9.57
CA LEU A 31 1.31 -13.33 -8.24
C LEU A 31 0.13 -12.42 -7.85
N SER A 32 -0.37 -11.61 -8.78
CA SER A 32 -1.58 -10.81 -8.56
C SER A 32 -2.85 -11.67 -8.42
N CYS A 33 -2.89 -12.85 -9.04
CA CYS A 33 -3.95 -13.82 -8.78
C CYS A 33 -3.80 -14.45 -7.38
N CYS A 34 -2.58 -14.72 -6.93
CA CYS A 34 -2.31 -15.22 -5.57
C CYS A 34 -2.74 -14.22 -4.50
N SER A 35 -2.52 -12.91 -4.70
CA SER A 35 -2.92 -11.87 -3.75
C SER A 35 -4.43 -11.87 -3.51
N LYS A 36 -5.22 -12.06 -4.57
CA LYS A 36 -6.69 -12.10 -4.53
C LYS A 36 -7.24 -13.44 -4.00
N PHE A 37 -6.55 -14.53 -4.32
CA PHE A 37 -6.99 -15.90 -4.04
C PHE A 37 -6.04 -16.65 -3.10
N HIS A 38 -5.47 -15.95 -2.11
CA HIS A 38 -4.49 -16.52 -1.18
C HIS A 38 -4.99 -17.76 -0.42
N SER A 39 -6.28 -17.86 -0.17
CA SER A 39 -6.92 -19.02 0.50
C SER A 39 -7.07 -20.27 -0.40
N TYR A 40 -6.84 -20.14 -1.71
CA TYR A 40 -6.87 -21.26 -2.64
C TYR A 40 -5.50 -21.92 -2.76
N SER A 41 -5.48 -23.22 -3.11
CA SER A 41 -4.22 -23.91 -3.41
C SER A 41 -3.63 -23.43 -4.75
N LEU A 42 -2.30 -23.59 -4.94
CA LEU A 42 -1.61 -23.32 -6.21
C LEU A 42 -2.39 -23.83 -7.43
N ASN A 43 -2.84 -25.09 -7.38
CA ASN A 43 -3.55 -25.69 -8.50
C ASN A 43 -4.87 -24.96 -8.81
N ASN A 44 -5.60 -24.54 -7.79
CA ASN A 44 -6.86 -23.81 -7.97
C ASN A 44 -6.62 -22.37 -8.42
N THR A 45 -5.60 -21.70 -7.92
CA THR A 45 -5.21 -20.36 -8.40
C THR A 45 -4.85 -20.38 -9.88
N LEU A 46 -4.06 -21.38 -10.33
CA LEU A 46 -3.75 -21.59 -11.75
C LEU A 46 -5.00 -21.87 -12.59
N LEU A 47 -5.93 -22.69 -12.08
CA LEU A 47 -7.20 -22.97 -12.76
C LEU A 47 -8.08 -21.73 -12.91
N ILE A 48 -8.18 -20.92 -11.87
CA ILE A 48 -8.93 -19.64 -11.90
C ILE A 48 -8.29 -18.72 -12.93
N LEU A 49 -6.98 -18.48 -12.83
CA LEU A 49 -6.24 -17.61 -13.73
C LEU A 49 -6.38 -18.02 -15.21
N ALA A 50 -6.28 -19.33 -15.51
CA ALA A 50 -6.40 -19.85 -16.86
C ALA A 50 -7.80 -19.69 -17.47
N GLN A 51 -8.85 -19.73 -16.64
CA GLN A 51 -10.24 -19.64 -17.10
C GLN A 51 -10.78 -18.20 -17.08
N LYS A 52 -10.34 -17.37 -16.14
CA LYS A 52 -10.79 -15.98 -15.97
C LYS A 52 -9.65 -15.14 -15.37
N PRO A 53 -8.75 -14.60 -16.23
CA PRO A 53 -7.59 -13.83 -15.76
C PRO A 53 -7.94 -12.54 -15.01
N ASP A 54 -9.13 -12.02 -15.21
CA ASP A 54 -9.69 -10.82 -14.59
C ASP A 54 -10.56 -11.12 -13.35
N ALA A 55 -10.59 -12.38 -12.87
CA ALA A 55 -11.34 -12.73 -11.66
C ALA A 55 -10.84 -11.94 -10.44
N THR A 56 -11.78 -11.54 -9.59
CA THR A 56 -11.49 -10.73 -8.38
C THR A 56 -11.92 -11.42 -7.09
N LEU A 57 -13.09 -12.04 -7.07
CA LEU A 57 -13.59 -12.82 -5.93
C LEU A 57 -14.43 -13.98 -6.44
N VAL A 58 -14.08 -15.20 -6.06
CA VAL A 58 -14.82 -16.39 -6.48
C VAL A 58 -15.41 -17.16 -5.29
N ALA A 59 -16.64 -17.64 -5.47
CA ALA A 59 -17.31 -18.49 -4.50
C ALA A 59 -18.20 -19.53 -5.17
N GLY A 60 -18.54 -20.58 -4.42
CA GLY A 60 -19.50 -21.57 -4.87
C GLY A 60 -20.91 -21.01 -5.02
N TYR A 61 -21.75 -21.62 -5.88
CA TYR A 61 -23.11 -21.16 -6.16
C TYR A 61 -23.93 -20.90 -4.90
N ASN A 62 -23.93 -21.85 -3.96
CA ASN A 62 -24.67 -21.71 -2.70
C ASN A 62 -24.06 -20.67 -1.76
N ALA A 63 -22.73 -20.50 -1.79
CA ALA A 63 -22.06 -19.50 -0.96
C ALA A 63 -22.44 -18.08 -1.39
N TRP A 64 -22.56 -17.82 -2.69
CA TRP A 64 -23.06 -16.54 -3.19
C TRP A 64 -24.43 -16.19 -2.61
N GLN A 65 -25.32 -17.16 -2.55
CA GLN A 65 -26.69 -16.95 -2.05
C GLN A 65 -26.74 -16.81 -0.52
N HIS A 66 -26.04 -17.68 0.23
CA HIS A 66 -26.19 -17.76 1.69
C HIS A 66 -25.26 -16.82 2.46
N ASN A 67 -24.05 -16.59 1.95
CA ASN A 67 -23.04 -15.80 2.66
C ASN A 67 -22.98 -14.35 2.17
N PHE A 68 -23.31 -14.13 0.89
CA PHE A 68 -23.13 -12.83 0.25
C PHE A 68 -24.43 -12.16 -0.20
N ASN A 69 -25.57 -12.82 -0.01
CA ASN A 69 -26.89 -12.32 -0.44
C ASN A 69 -26.94 -11.95 -1.93
N ARG A 70 -26.19 -12.72 -2.75
CA ARG A 70 -26.07 -12.56 -4.20
C ARG A 70 -26.47 -13.86 -4.89
N HIS A 71 -26.82 -13.76 -6.16
CA HIS A 71 -27.17 -14.93 -6.98
C HIS A 71 -26.36 -14.91 -8.27
N VAL A 72 -25.99 -16.10 -8.74
CA VAL A 72 -25.32 -16.28 -10.04
C VAL A 72 -26.31 -16.01 -11.15
N ASP A 73 -25.90 -15.18 -12.11
CA ASP A 73 -26.75 -14.75 -13.24
C ASP A 73 -27.05 -15.92 -14.18
N LYS A 74 -28.25 -15.88 -14.77
CA LYS A 74 -28.71 -16.96 -15.65
C LYS A 74 -27.87 -17.05 -16.92
N GLY A 75 -27.26 -18.21 -17.13
CA GLY A 75 -26.46 -18.49 -18.33
C GLY A 75 -24.95 -18.39 -18.08
N GLU A 76 -24.53 -17.96 -16.92
CA GLU A 76 -23.13 -17.90 -16.54
C GLU A 76 -22.50 -19.29 -16.45
N ARG A 77 -21.22 -19.39 -16.86
CA ARG A 77 -20.44 -20.61 -16.80
C ARG A 77 -19.46 -20.55 -15.63
N GLY A 78 -19.63 -21.49 -14.68
CA GLY A 78 -18.75 -21.57 -13.53
C GLY A 78 -17.33 -21.99 -13.91
N LEU A 79 -16.36 -21.46 -13.15
CA LEU A 79 -14.95 -21.80 -13.22
C LEU A 79 -14.74 -23.16 -12.54
N ILE A 80 -13.99 -24.04 -13.19
CA ILE A 80 -13.69 -25.39 -12.67
C ILE A 80 -12.52 -25.28 -11.71
N ILE A 81 -12.70 -25.81 -10.50
CA ILE A 81 -11.65 -25.97 -9.50
C ILE A 81 -11.62 -27.41 -8.97
N LEU A 82 -10.55 -27.78 -8.28
CA LEU A 82 -10.40 -29.06 -7.60
C LEU A 82 -10.88 -28.94 -6.15
N ALA A 83 -11.73 -29.86 -5.73
CA ALA A 83 -12.14 -30.00 -4.34
C ALA A 83 -11.71 -31.35 -3.77
N PRO A 84 -11.23 -31.42 -2.52
CA PRO A 84 -10.89 -32.67 -1.86
C PRO A 84 -12.18 -33.45 -1.53
N VAL A 85 -12.16 -34.74 -1.79
CA VAL A 85 -13.24 -35.67 -1.42
C VAL A 85 -12.62 -36.88 -0.74
N THR A 86 -13.10 -37.20 0.44
CA THR A 86 -12.70 -38.41 1.15
C THR A 86 -13.60 -39.58 0.73
N SER A 87 -13.01 -40.61 0.18
CA SER A 87 -13.71 -41.85 -0.13
C SER A 87 -13.18 -42.99 0.73
N LYS A 88 -14.09 -43.83 1.22
CA LYS A 88 -13.70 -45.07 1.90
C LYS A 88 -13.40 -46.11 0.84
N ILE A 89 -12.20 -46.66 0.87
CA ILE A 89 -11.79 -47.78 0.03
C ILE A 89 -11.39 -48.96 0.92
N THR A 90 -11.67 -50.15 0.45
CA THR A 90 -11.17 -51.38 1.08
C THR A 90 -9.87 -51.75 0.40
N GLN A 91 -8.80 -51.85 1.15
CA GLN A 91 -7.48 -52.23 0.65
C GLN A 91 -6.97 -53.42 1.46
N LEU A 92 -6.38 -54.39 0.75
CA LEU A 92 -5.66 -55.49 1.37
C LEU A 92 -4.31 -54.97 1.89
N MET A 93 -4.13 -55.00 3.21
CA MET A 93 -2.91 -54.57 3.90
C MET A 93 -2.35 -55.75 4.70
N ASP A 94 -1.05 -55.72 4.97
CA ASP A 94 -0.43 -56.70 5.85
C ASP A 94 -1.03 -56.59 7.26
N LYS A 95 -1.46 -57.71 7.82
CA LYS A 95 -1.92 -57.77 9.18
C LYS A 95 -0.74 -57.61 10.11
N ALA A 96 -0.78 -56.61 11.00
CA ALA A 96 0.29 -56.34 11.94
C ALA A 96 -0.11 -56.72 13.38
N ASP A 97 0.89 -57.09 14.18
CA ASP A 97 0.76 -57.31 15.62
C ASP A 97 0.66 -55.93 16.39
N GLU A 98 0.62 -56.00 17.71
CA GLU A 98 0.52 -54.80 18.58
C GLU A 98 1.78 -53.90 18.48
N ASP A 99 2.94 -54.44 18.06
CA ASP A 99 4.19 -53.73 17.89
C ASP A 99 4.39 -53.22 16.43
N GLY A 100 3.42 -53.43 15.54
CA GLY A 100 3.43 -52.97 14.15
C GLY A 100 4.18 -53.92 13.17
N ASN A 101 4.60 -55.10 13.59
CA ASN A 101 5.28 -56.07 12.72
C ASN A 101 4.26 -56.91 11.94
N PRO A 102 4.55 -57.26 10.69
CA PRO A 102 3.65 -58.12 9.90
C PRO A 102 3.53 -59.54 10.49
N ILE A 103 2.32 -60.00 10.65
CA ILE A 103 2.04 -61.40 11.05
C ILE A 103 2.19 -62.28 9.82
N LEU A 104 3.08 -63.29 9.93
CA LEU A 104 3.40 -64.19 8.85
C LEU A 104 2.56 -65.47 8.93
N ASP A 105 2.27 -66.09 7.79
CA ASP A 105 1.67 -67.42 7.68
C ASP A 105 2.71 -68.57 7.88
N GLU A 106 2.28 -69.82 7.76
CA GLU A 106 3.15 -70.99 7.88
C GLU A 106 4.29 -71.06 6.84
N ASN A 107 4.18 -70.32 5.74
CA ASN A 107 5.20 -70.23 4.68
C ASN A 107 6.14 -69.04 4.84
N GLY A 108 5.88 -68.17 5.81
CA GLY A 108 6.65 -66.95 6.05
C GLY A 108 6.16 -65.73 5.25
N ASP A 109 4.99 -65.81 4.62
CA ASP A 109 4.40 -64.67 3.88
C ASP A 109 3.48 -63.83 4.78
N PRO A 110 3.41 -62.49 4.59
CA PRO A 110 2.51 -61.63 5.37
C PRO A 110 1.04 -61.99 5.15
N ILE A 111 0.32 -62.24 6.26
CA ILE A 111 -1.12 -62.44 6.20
C ILE A 111 -1.79 -61.11 5.83
N LYS A 112 -2.65 -61.13 4.81
CA LYS A 112 -3.37 -59.97 4.33
C LYS A 112 -4.75 -59.89 5.04
N GLU A 113 -5.11 -58.68 5.45
CA GLU A 113 -6.46 -58.36 5.90
C GLU A 113 -7.05 -57.20 5.11
N GLU A 114 -8.36 -57.20 4.96
CA GLU A 114 -9.09 -56.08 4.38
C GLU A 114 -9.25 -54.98 5.43
N ARG A 115 -8.66 -53.81 5.14
CA ARG A 115 -8.85 -52.59 5.95
C ARG A 115 -9.59 -51.54 5.15
N VAL A 116 -10.58 -50.91 5.79
CA VAL A 116 -11.23 -49.74 5.25
C VAL A 116 -10.41 -48.51 5.61
N ILE A 117 -9.81 -47.90 4.61
CA ILE A 117 -9.02 -46.69 4.74
C ILE A 117 -9.74 -45.50 4.08
N ASN A 118 -9.54 -44.33 4.63
CA ASN A 118 -10.01 -43.09 4.04
C ASN A 118 -8.98 -42.63 3.01
N GLN A 119 -9.34 -42.68 1.72
CA GLN A 119 -8.50 -42.17 0.65
C GLN A 119 -8.95 -40.77 0.24
N LEU A 120 -8.03 -39.80 0.31
CA LEU A 120 -8.24 -38.47 -0.23
C LEU A 120 -8.14 -38.52 -1.76
N ARG A 121 -9.18 -38.05 -2.43
CA ARG A 121 -9.24 -37.86 -3.87
C ARG A 121 -9.64 -36.46 -4.21
N PHE A 122 -9.27 -35.98 -5.39
CA PHE A 122 -9.71 -34.69 -5.89
C PHE A 122 -10.78 -34.90 -6.97
N THR A 123 -11.77 -34.03 -6.93
CA THR A 123 -12.85 -34.00 -7.92
C THR A 123 -13.07 -32.56 -8.34
N THR A 124 -13.60 -32.36 -9.54
CA THR A 124 -13.94 -31.02 -10.01
C THR A 124 -15.24 -30.53 -9.38
N THR A 125 -15.22 -29.26 -8.96
CA THR A 125 -16.40 -28.47 -8.60
C THR A 125 -16.37 -27.15 -9.35
N THR A 126 -17.39 -26.31 -9.20
CA THR A 126 -17.47 -25.02 -9.88
C THR A 126 -17.63 -23.89 -8.89
N VAL A 127 -16.94 -22.78 -9.18
CA VAL A 127 -17.11 -21.50 -8.51
C VAL A 127 -17.47 -20.43 -9.54
N PHE A 128 -17.95 -19.29 -9.10
CA PHE A 128 -18.33 -18.16 -9.95
C PHE A 128 -17.64 -16.91 -9.42
N ASP A 129 -17.17 -16.08 -10.31
CA ASP A 129 -16.62 -14.77 -9.98
C ASP A 129 -17.75 -13.77 -9.65
N ILE A 130 -17.46 -12.76 -8.86
CA ILE A 130 -18.43 -11.71 -8.48
C ILE A 130 -19.06 -11.05 -9.72
N SER A 131 -18.31 -10.87 -10.80
CA SER A 131 -18.81 -10.29 -12.05
C SER A 131 -19.85 -11.16 -12.76
N GLN A 132 -20.03 -12.40 -12.34
CA GLN A 132 -21.03 -13.36 -12.80
C GLN A 132 -22.24 -13.41 -11.87
N THR A 133 -22.39 -12.45 -10.96
CA THR A 133 -23.44 -12.46 -9.92
C THR A 133 -24.11 -11.10 -9.82
N SER A 134 -25.38 -11.11 -9.43
CA SER A 134 -26.17 -9.92 -9.10
C SER A 134 -26.69 -10.02 -7.66
N GLY A 135 -26.86 -8.90 -6.98
CA GLY A 135 -27.34 -8.83 -5.61
C GLY A 135 -26.72 -7.67 -4.83
N GLU A 136 -26.66 -7.76 -3.51
CA GLU A 136 -26.15 -6.69 -2.66
C GLU A 136 -24.66 -6.40 -2.91
N PRO A 137 -24.24 -5.13 -2.78
CA PRO A 137 -22.83 -4.78 -2.78
C PRO A 137 -22.11 -5.58 -1.69
N LEU A 138 -20.91 -6.06 -1.99
CA LEU A 138 -20.09 -6.68 -0.95
C LEU A 138 -19.54 -5.58 -0.05
N PRO A 139 -19.47 -5.81 1.28
CA PRO A 139 -18.65 -4.96 2.12
C PRO A 139 -17.23 -4.99 1.55
N SER A 140 -16.65 -3.84 1.30
CA SER A 140 -15.23 -3.75 0.94
C SER A 140 -14.44 -4.19 2.17
N LEU A 141 -13.98 -5.43 2.18
CA LEU A 141 -13.12 -5.96 3.25
C LEU A 141 -11.69 -5.44 3.12
N ILE A 142 -11.35 -4.97 1.93
CA ILE A 142 -10.08 -4.34 1.63
C ILE A 142 -10.45 -3.01 1.00
N HIS A 143 -10.25 -1.92 1.74
CA HIS A 143 -10.03 -0.66 1.08
C HIS A 143 -8.83 -0.90 0.17
N ASN A 144 -8.98 -0.68 -1.14
CA ASN A 144 -7.79 -0.45 -1.96
C ASN A 144 -7.07 0.65 -1.21
N LEU A 145 -5.87 0.35 -0.70
CA LEU A 145 -5.06 1.37 -0.07
C LEU A 145 -4.94 2.49 -1.09
N THR A 146 -5.51 3.62 -0.80
CA THR A 146 -5.46 4.80 -1.66
C THR A 146 -4.07 5.42 -1.61
N GLY A 147 -3.14 4.77 -0.88
CA GLY A 147 -1.78 5.25 -0.68
C GLY A 147 -1.66 6.29 0.42
N SER A 148 -2.70 6.45 1.26
CA SER A 148 -2.64 7.39 2.37
C SER A 148 -1.53 7.02 3.36
N SER A 149 -0.97 8.04 4.00
CA SER A 149 0.07 7.83 5.00
C SER A 149 -0.41 6.93 6.14
N ASP A 150 -1.64 7.08 6.62
CA ASP A 150 -2.19 6.29 7.73
C ASP A 150 -2.35 4.81 7.38
N GLU A 151 -2.74 4.49 6.16
CA GLU A 151 -2.85 3.11 5.70
C GLU A 151 -1.47 2.47 5.55
N ILE A 152 -0.52 3.17 4.94
CA ILE A 152 0.86 2.69 4.79
C ILE A 152 1.48 2.47 6.18
N LEU A 153 1.30 3.41 7.08
CA LEU A 153 1.81 3.34 8.44
C LEU A 153 1.11 2.24 9.25
N ALA A 154 -0.22 2.06 9.10
CA ALA A 154 -0.95 0.95 9.70
C ALA A 154 -0.46 -0.41 9.17
N PHE A 155 -0.11 -0.49 7.89
CA PHE A 155 0.50 -1.69 7.32
C PHE A 155 1.89 -1.95 7.91
N ILE A 156 2.77 -0.93 7.96
CA ILE A 156 4.10 -1.04 8.59
C ILE A 156 3.99 -1.53 10.03
N ASP A 157 3.09 -0.96 10.84
CA ASP A 157 2.86 -1.39 12.22
C ASP A 157 2.37 -2.84 12.29
N SER A 158 1.49 -3.23 11.37
CA SER A 158 0.97 -4.59 11.32
C SER A 158 2.05 -5.60 10.98
N VAL A 159 2.92 -5.29 10.02
CA VAL A 159 4.09 -6.12 9.71
C VAL A 159 5.03 -6.20 10.91
N LYS A 160 5.32 -5.07 11.57
CA LYS A 160 6.15 -5.07 12.80
C LYS A 160 5.54 -5.91 13.92
N ASN A 161 4.22 -5.89 14.07
CA ASN A 161 3.52 -6.67 15.10
C ASN A 161 3.63 -8.19 14.90
N ILE A 162 3.74 -8.66 13.66
CA ILE A 162 3.98 -10.08 13.37
C ILE A 162 5.46 -10.46 13.29
N CYS A 163 6.36 -9.48 13.16
CA CYS A 163 7.81 -9.71 13.17
C CYS A 163 8.25 -10.28 14.51
N THR A 164 8.90 -11.44 14.45
CA THR A 164 9.47 -12.10 15.64
C THR A 164 10.92 -11.70 15.92
N ILE A 165 11.49 -10.85 15.09
CA ILE A 165 12.86 -10.34 15.15
C ILE A 165 12.84 -8.81 15.23
N PRO A 166 13.88 -8.18 15.82
CA PRO A 166 13.98 -6.73 15.89
C PRO A 166 13.99 -6.07 14.51
N VAL A 167 13.35 -4.91 14.43
CA VAL A 167 13.37 -4.03 13.24
C VAL A 167 13.96 -2.70 13.67
N ASP A 168 15.16 -2.39 13.18
CA ASP A 168 15.91 -1.19 13.53
C ASP A 168 15.97 -0.22 12.36
N TYR A 169 16.14 1.07 12.65
CA TYR A 169 16.27 2.14 11.68
C TYR A 169 17.64 2.80 11.79
N HIS A 170 18.44 2.72 10.71
CA HIS A 170 19.77 3.31 10.68
C HIS A 170 19.88 4.40 9.62
N SER A 171 20.73 5.41 9.87
CA SER A 171 21.11 6.36 8.83
C SER A 171 22.18 5.77 7.91
N PRO A 172 22.13 5.98 6.59
CA PRO A 172 23.20 5.58 5.65
C PRO A 172 24.57 6.15 6.00
N SER A 173 24.61 7.28 6.70
CA SER A 173 25.89 7.88 7.15
C SER A 173 26.63 7.04 8.18
N LYS A 174 25.97 6.06 8.80
CA LYS A 174 26.46 5.27 9.95
C LYS A 174 26.42 3.77 9.72
N ASP A 175 25.81 3.32 8.67
CA ASP A 175 25.68 1.92 8.30
C ASP A 175 26.32 1.68 6.92
N ALA A 176 27.37 0.87 6.89
CA ALA A 176 28.15 0.64 5.68
C ALA A 176 27.34 -0.05 4.56
N VAL A 177 26.34 -0.87 4.92
CA VAL A 177 25.47 -1.55 3.94
C VAL A 177 24.52 -0.53 3.32
N LEU A 178 23.89 0.32 4.15
CA LEU A 178 23.00 1.37 3.69
C LEU A 178 23.76 2.46 2.91
N ALA A 179 24.99 2.81 3.32
CA ALA A 179 25.87 3.73 2.60
C ALA A 179 26.21 3.20 1.18
N GLY A 180 26.19 1.89 0.99
CA GLY A 180 26.33 1.22 -0.31
C GLY A 180 25.10 1.33 -1.22
N GLY A 181 24.03 1.97 -0.79
CA GLY A 181 22.78 2.18 -1.54
C GLY A 181 21.67 1.15 -1.24
N ALA A 182 21.88 0.26 -0.28
CA ALA A 182 20.80 -0.63 0.17
C ALA A 182 19.70 0.18 0.87
N LYS A 183 18.43 -0.20 0.62
CA LYS A 183 17.26 0.41 1.27
C LYS A 183 17.02 -0.18 2.67
N GLY A 184 17.42 -1.42 2.87
CA GLY A 184 17.41 -2.18 4.09
C GLY A 184 18.13 -3.49 3.90
N TYR A 185 18.22 -4.29 4.96
CA TYR A 185 18.75 -5.64 4.88
C TYR A 185 18.32 -6.50 6.08
N TYR A 186 18.17 -7.79 5.85
CA TYR A 186 18.07 -8.79 6.92
C TYR A 186 19.46 -9.33 7.28
N SER A 187 19.89 -9.11 8.50
CA SER A 187 21.14 -9.66 9.05
C SER A 187 20.90 -11.06 9.63
N ILE A 188 21.35 -12.10 8.91
CA ILE A 188 21.27 -13.50 9.40
C ILE A 188 22.11 -13.67 10.69
N ALA A 189 23.24 -12.98 10.79
CA ALA A 189 24.16 -13.10 11.91
C ALA A 189 23.57 -12.53 13.21
N GLU A 190 22.85 -11.43 13.13
CA GLU A 190 22.26 -10.72 14.26
C GLU A 190 20.78 -11.01 14.44
N ASP A 191 20.16 -11.71 13.48
CA ASP A 191 18.73 -12.04 13.42
C ASP A 191 17.85 -10.82 13.60
N ARG A 192 18.12 -9.76 12.81
CA ARG A 192 17.40 -8.50 12.79
C ARG A 192 17.23 -7.93 11.39
N ILE A 193 16.23 -7.09 11.21
CA ILE A 193 16.04 -6.27 10.03
C ILE A 193 16.56 -4.86 10.32
N VAL A 194 17.30 -4.29 9.37
CA VAL A 194 17.74 -2.89 9.43
C VAL A 194 17.18 -2.16 8.22
N LEU A 195 16.52 -1.03 8.45
CA LEU A 195 15.92 -0.19 7.43
C LEU A 195 16.62 1.17 7.37
N ASN A 196 16.74 1.72 6.18
CA ASN A 196 17.21 3.09 6.01
C ASN A 196 16.12 4.06 6.50
N MET A 197 16.44 4.83 7.54
CA MET A 197 15.53 5.78 8.17
C MET A 197 15.20 7.02 7.30
N GLU A 198 15.93 7.24 6.21
CA GLU A 198 15.77 8.39 5.33
C GLU A 198 14.81 8.10 4.15
N LEU A 199 14.23 6.89 4.09
CA LEU A 199 13.25 6.51 3.08
C LEU A 199 11.86 7.02 3.44
N GLU A 200 11.07 7.29 2.42
CA GLU A 200 9.63 7.54 2.54
C GLU A 200 8.87 6.29 3.01
N ASP A 201 7.74 6.46 3.67
CA ASP A 201 6.99 5.37 4.31
C ASP A 201 6.59 4.27 3.33
N MET A 202 6.16 4.61 2.11
CA MET A 202 5.89 3.63 1.06
C MET A 202 7.10 2.73 0.77
N GLN A 203 8.29 3.32 0.68
CA GLN A 203 9.51 2.56 0.44
C GLN A 203 9.93 1.77 1.68
N ILE A 204 9.70 2.30 2.89
CA ILE A 204 9.89 1.56 4.15
C ILE A 204 8.98 0.33 4.18
N ALA A 205 7.69 0.47 3.83
CA ALA A 205 6.74 -0.64 3.80
C ALA A 205 7.20 -1.76 2.86
N LYS A 206 7.57 -1.41 1.62
CA LYS A 206 8.07 -2.36 0.61
C LYS A 206 9.36 -3.04 1.06
N THR A 207 10.30 -2.29 1.61
CA THR A 207 11.59 -2.83 2.08
C THR A 207 11.39 -3.72 3.30
N LEU A 208 10.58 -3.29 4.27
CA LEU A 208 10.31 -4.08 5.47
C LEU A 208 9.73 -5.45 5.13
N ILE A 209 8.73 -5.50 4.24
CA ILE A 209 8.10 -6.77 3.87
C ILE A 209 9.06 -7.67 3.08
N HIS A 210 9.93 -7.10 2.24
CA HIS A 210 10.96 -7.81 1.52
C HIS A 210 11.98 -8.46 2.49
N GLU A 211 12.55 -7.68 3.42
CA GLU A 211 13.51 -8.17 4.42
C GLU A 211 12.87 -9.17 5.40
N TYR A 212 11.61 -8.94 5.76
CA TYR A 212 10.88 -9.89 6.58
C TYR A 212 10.64 -11.21 5.84
N SER A 213 10.37 -11.16 4.52
CA SER A 213 10.28 -12.37 3.68
C SER A 213 11.58 -13.17 3.69
N HIS A 214 12.73 -12.51 3.61
CA HIS A 214 14.03 -13.17 3.78
C HIS A 214 14.16 -13.85 5.15
N SER A 215 13.73 -13.21 6.21
CA SER A 215 13.84 -13.75 7.56
C SER A 215 12.98 -15.01 7.79
N ILE A 216 11.84 -15.10 7.12
CA ILE A 216 10.91 -16.24 7.21
C ILE A 216 11.37 -17.40 6.32
N LEU A 217 11.70 -17.10 5.05
CA LEU A 217 11.93 -18.10 4.03
C LEU A 217 13.37 -18.64 4.00
N HIS A 218 14.34 -17.83 4.50
CA HIS A 218 15.76 -18.07 4.21
C HIS A 218 16.68 -18.13 5.45
N LYS A 219 16.14 -18.12 6.64
CA LYS A 219 16.93 -18.15 7.89
C LYS A 219 17.86 -19.38 8.00
N LYS A 220 17.43 -20.53 7.50
CA LYS A 220 18.19 -21.78 7.46
C LYS A 220 17.93 -22.51 6.15
N THR A 221 18.62 -22.13 5.10
CA THR A 221 18.42 -22.69 3.76
C THR A 221 19.74 -22.86 3.02
N ASP A 222 19.80 -23.85 2.14
CA ASP A 222 20.86 -24.10 1.18
C ASP A 222 20.55 -23.54 -0.21
N LYS A 223 19.44 -22.77 -0.34
CA LYS A 223 19.02 -22.15 -1.60
C LYS A 223 20.08 -21.15 -2.08
N ASP A 224 20.27 -21.10 -3.40
CA ASP A 224 21.13 -20.11 -4.04
C ASP A 224 20.55 -18.67 -3.89
N SER A 225 21.38 -17.66 -4.15
CA SER A 225 21.00 -16.25 -4.02
C SER A 225 19.80 -15.90 -4.89
N ASP A 226 19.79 -16.37 -6.14
CA ASP A 226 18.76 -16.02 -7.11
C ASP A 226 17.39 -16.58 -6.68
N GLN A 227 17.37 -17.81 -6.17
CA GLN A 227 16.14 -18.39 -5.62
C GLN A 227 15.62 -17.61 -4.42
N ARG A 228 16.52 -17.19 -3.53
CA ARG A 228 16.13 -16.41 -2.34
C ARG A 228 15.51 -15.07 -2.74
N GLU A 229 16.10 -14.37 -3.70
CA GLU A 229 15.56 -13.11 -4.20
C GLU A 229 14.19 -13.30 -4.88
N ILE A 230 14.04 -14.32 -5.75
CA ILE A 230 12.76 -14.65 -6.40
C ILE A 230 11.67 -14.87 -5.35
N GLU A 231 11.94 -15.67 -4.33
CA GLU A 231 10.96 -16.01 -3.30
C GLU A 231 10.61 -14.79 -2.43
N ALA A 232 11.60 -14.00 -2.00
CA ALA A 232 11.37 -12.82 -1.17
C ALA A 232 10.63 -11.72 -1.94
N GLU A 233 11.06 -11.42 -3.17
CA GLU A 233 10.43 -10.43 -4.03
C GLU A 233 8.99 -10.82 -4.40
N SER A 234 8.76 -12.11 -4.69
CA SER A 234 7.42 -12.60 -5.01
C SER A 234 6.47 -12.55 -3.82
N LEU A 235 6.94 -12.93 -2.62
CA LEU A 235 6.14 -12.84 -1.41
C LEU A 235 5.82 -11.39 -1.07
N ALA A 236 6.81 -10.50 -1.14
CA ALA A 236 6.62 -9.08 -0.94
C ALA A 236 5.62 -8.48 -1.94
N PHE A 237 5.70 -8.85 -3.22
CA PHE A 237 4.73 -8.44 -4.23
C PHE A 237 3.31 -8.89 -3.87
N VAL A 238 3.11 -10.17 -3.53
CA VAL A 238 1.78 -10.71 -3.21
C VAL A 238 1.16 -9.99 -2.03
N LEU A 239 1.95 -9.69 -0.99
CA LEU A 239 1.48 -8.98 0.19
C LEU A 239 1.19 -7.51 -0.12
N CYS A 240 2.07 -6.81 -0.83
CA CYS A 240 1.83 -5.44 -1.26
C CYS A 240 0.58 -5.33 -2.15
N ASP A 241 0.43 -6.19 -3.15
CA ASP A 241 -0.72 -6.21 -4.06
C ASP A 241 -2.03 -6.53 -3.30
N HIS A 242 -1.98 -7.43 -2.31
CA HIS A 242 -3.14 -7.76 -1.47
C HIS A 242 -3.62 -6.57 -0.65
N PHE A 243 -2.70 -5.82 -0.05
CA PHE A 243 -3.02 -4.62 0.73
C PHE A 243 -3.10 -3.34 -0.12
N GLY A 244 -3.08 -3.42 -1.45
CA GLY A 244 -3.22 -2.29 -2.36
C GLY A 244 -2.02 -1.34 -2.41
N ILE A 245 -0.86 -1.75 -1.89
CA ILE A 245 0.39 -1.00 -2.00
C ILE A 245 0.90 -1.09 -3.44
N ASP A 246 1.32 0.04 -4.02
CA ASP A 246 1.81 0.08 -5.41
C ASP A 246 2.94 -0.93 -5.65
N THR A 247 2.75 -1.78 -6.65
CA THR A 247 3.66 -2.84 -7.04
C THR A 247 4.33 -2.60 -8.40
N SER A 248 4.23 -1.39 -8.94
CA SER A 248 4.74 -1.04 -10.28
C SER A 248 6.25 -1.25 -10.41
N ASP A 249 7.01 -1.04 -9.33
CA ASP A 249 8.47 -1.12 -9.29
C ASP A 249 9.02 -2.56 -9.31
N TYR A 250 8.18 -3.55 -9.01
CA TYR A 250 8.62 -4.94 -8.98
C TYR A 250 8.91 -5.48 -10.38
N SER A 251 10.04 -6.14 -10.55
CA SER A 251 10.48 -6.68 -11.83
C SER A 251 10.95 -8.13 -11.71
N PHE A 252 10.36 -9.02 -12.50
CA PHE A 252 10.65 -10.45 -12.51
C PHE A 252 11.39 -10.90 -13.77
N GLY A 253 12.22 -10.02 -14.36
CA GLY A 253 12.90 -10.27 -15.64
C GLY A 253 13.78 -11.51 -15.69
N TYR A 254 14.29 -11.96 -14.55
CA TYR A 254 15.15 -13.13 -14.42
C TYR A 254 14.41 -14.45 -14.17
N ILE A 255 13.09 -14.41 -13.92
CA ILE A 255 12.31 -15.65 -13.65
C ILE A 255 12.36 -16.62 -14.81
N ALA A 256 12.35 -16.11 -16.05
CA ALA A 256 12.38 -16.94 -17.26
C ALA A 256 13.67 -17.78 -17.37
N SER A 257 14.81 -17.21 -17.00
CA SER A 257 16.10 -17.92 -17.03
C SER A 257 16.21 -18.96 -15.92
N TYR A 258 15.64 -18.66 -14.75
CA TYR A 258 15.63 -19.56 -13.61
C TYR A 258 14.64 -20.72 -13.79
N ALA A 259 13.43 -20.44 -14.24
CA ALA A 259 12.35 -21.39 -14.43
C ALA A 259 12.59 -22.37 -15.58
N ALA A 260 13.33 -21.96 -16.63
CA ALA A 260 13.63 -22.82 -17.77
C ALA A 260 14.46 -24.08 -17.44
N GLN A 261 14.99 -24.17 -16.21
CA GLN A 261 15.88 -25.24 -15.81
C GLN A 261 15.18 -26.41 -15.08
N ASP A 262 14.08 -26.17 -14.35
CA ASP A 262 13.39 -27.19 -13.55
C ASP A 262 11.94 -26.83 -13.22
N GLU A 263 10.97 -27.44 -13.91
CA GLU A 263 9.53 -27.24 -13.71
C GLU A 263 9.07 -27.66 -12.28
N ALA A 264 9.64 -28.73 -11.73
CA ALA A 264 9.27 -29.19 -10.39
C ALA A 264 9.75 -28.22 -9.31
N LYS A 265 10.93 -27.64 -9.49
CA LYS A 265 11.48 -26.62 -8.61
C LYS A 265 10.63 -25.36 -8.63
N LEU A 266 10.22 -24.88 -9.80
CA LEU A 266 9.34 -23.73 -9.93
C LEU A 266 8.00 -23.97 -9.20
N LYS A 267 7.38 -25.13 -9.42
CA LYS A 267 6.12 -25.48 -8.75
C LYS A 267 6.25 -25.47 -7.23
N THR A 268 7.38 -25.91 -6.70
CA THR A 268 7.68 -25.87 -5.28
C THR A 268 7.81 -24.42 -4.79
N ILE A 269 8.51 -23.57 -5.53
CA ILE A 269 8.65 -22.13 -5.22
C ILE A 269 7.28 -21.45 -5.18
N LEU A 270 6.46 -21.63 -6.23
CA LEU A 270 5.12 -21.07 -6.31
C LEU A 270 4.21 -21.52 -5.15
N SER A 271 4.29 -22.81 -4.79
CA SER A 271 3.52 -23.36 -3.67
C SER A 271 3.96 -22.78 -2.32
N ASN A 272 5.27 -22.59 -2.12
CA ASN A 272 5.81 -22.00 -0.91
C ASN A 272 5.41 -20.52 -0.78
N ILE A 273 5.53 -19.75 -1.86
CA ILE A 273 5.11 -18.34 -1.89
C ILE A 273 3.63 -18.24 -1.51
N GLN A 274 2.78 -19.04 -2.15
CA GLN A 274 1.34 -18.97 -1.91
C GLN A 274 0.94 -19.40 -0.50
N SER A 275 1.51 -20.47 0.05
CA SER A 275 1.21 -20.91 1.41
C SER A 275 1.71 -19.90 2.46
N THR A 276 2.90 -19.33 2.26
CA THR A 276 3.44 -18.31 3.17
C THR A 276 2.64 -17.01 3.08
N ALA A 277 2.26 -16.58 1.87
CA ALA A 277 1.40 -15.42 1.67
C ALA A 277 0.05 -15.59 2.38
N HIS A 278 -0.61 -16.75 2.23
CA HIS A 278 -1.85 -17.06 2.93
C HIS A 278 -1.70 -16.91 4.45
N GLU A 279 -0.70 -17.56 5.04
CA GLU A 279 -0.45 -17.47 6.49
C GLU A 279 -0.18 -16.05 6.97
N MET A 280 0.52 -15.25 6.16
CA MET A 280 0.84 -13.87 6.50
C MET A 280 -0.39 -12.96 6.36
N ILE A 281 -1.15 -13.09 5.28
CA ILE A 281 -2.37 -12.31 5.05
C ILE A 281 -3.37 -12.55 6.18
N ASP A 282 -3.61 -13.81 6.56
CA ASP A 282 -4.53 -14.16 7.64
C ASP A 282 -4.13 -13.52 9.00
N LYS A 283 -2.83 -13.28 9.21
CA LYS A 283 -2.32 -12.60 10.41
C LYS A 283 -2.37 -11.08 10.29
N LEU A 284 -2.09 -10.56 9.10
CA LEU A 284 -1.97 -9.12 8.86
C LEU A 284 -3.34 -8.44 8.76
N GLU A 285 -4.34 -9.03 8.10
CA GLU A 285 -5.67 -8.40 7.91
C GLU A 285 -6.30 -7.90 9.22
N PRO A 286 -6.42 -8.73 10.29
CA PRO A 286 -7.04 -8.25 11.53
C PRO A 286 -6.19 -7.19 12.24
N LEU A 287 -4.86 -7.28 12.15
CA LEU A 287 -3.95 -6.29 12.74
C LEU A 287 -4.00 -4.98 11.97
N PHE A 288 -4.05 -5.05 10.65
CA PHE A 288 -4.17 -3.88 9.78
C PHE A 288 -5.47 -3.11 10.08
N ALA A 289 -6.61 -3.79 10.12
CA ALA A 289 -7.88 -3.18 10.49
C ALA A 289 -7.85 -2.54 11.89
N GLN A 290 -7.18 -3.19 12.85
CA GLN A 290 -7.02 -2.66 14.20
C GLN A 290 -6.11 -1.43 14.24
N ASN A 291 -4.97 -1.47 13.56
CA ASN A 291 -3.99 -0.38 13.55
C ASN A 291 -4.54 0.83 12.78
N LEU A 292 -5.20 0.61 11.65
CA LEU A 292 -5.86 1.67 10.90
C LEU A 292 -6.94 2.37 11.75
N LYS A 293 -7.77 1.59 12.44
CA LYS A 293 -8.76 2.16 13.36
C LYS A 293 -8.11 2.99 14.48
N LYS A 294 -6.98 2.54 15.05
CA LYS A 294 -6.27 3.32 16.07
C LYS A 294 -5.77 4.64 15.52
N ARG A 295 -5.24 4.67 14.29
CA ARG A 295 -4.73 5.89 13.64
C ARG A 295 -5.86 6.87 13.34
N THR A 296 -6.95 6.43 12.76
CA THR A 296 -8.12 7.27 12.52
C THR A 296 -8.75 7.83 13.80
N MET A 297 -8.72 7.09 14.91
CA MET A 297 -9.22 7.60 16.21
C MET A 297 -8.33 8.68 16.82
N VAL A 298 -7.04 8.76 16.48
CA VAL A 298 -6.16 9.82 17.00
C VAL A 298 -6.63 11.19 16.54
N HIS A 299 -7.10 11.31 15.30
CA HIS A 299 -7.62 12.58 14.76
C HIS A 299 -8.88 13.10 15.47
N GLU A 300 -9.58 12.24 16.23
CA GLU A 300 -10.70 12.68 17.09
C GLU A 300 -10.23 13.45 18.35
N TYR A 301 -8.96 13.26 18.76
CA TYR A 301 -8.43 13.81 20.03
C TYR A 301 -7.43 14.94 19.84
N ILE A 302 -6.69 14.95 18.72
CA ILE A 302 -5.66 15.95 18.41
C ILE A 302 -5.83 16.36 16.95
N THR A 303 -6.05 17.63 16.71
CA THR A 303 -6.06 18.15 15.34
C THR A 303 -4.65 18.16 14.75
N PRO A 304 -4.46 18.08 13.42
CA PRO A 304 -3.13 18.18 12.79
C PRO A 304 -2.36 19.44 13.18
N VAL A 305 -3.05 20.56 13.36
CA VAL A 305 -2.45 21.83 13.81
C VAL A 305 -1.90 21.70 15.24
N GLU A 306 -2.74 21.23 16.18
CA GLU A 306 -2.30 21.00 17.56
C GLU A 306 -1.15 20.00 17.64
N MET A 307 -1.20 18.95 16.80
CA MET A 307 -0.13 17.95 16.73
C MET A 307 1.19 18.57 16.30
N ASN A 308 1.18 19.39 15.25
CA ASN A 308 2.37 20.04 14.73
C ASN A 308 2.93 21.08 15.72
N GLU A 309 2.08 21.90 16.32
CA GLU A 309 2.48 22.88 17.34
C GLU A 309 3.14 22.20 18.54
N LEU A 310 2.48 21.19 19.11
CA LEU A 310 2.98 20.46 20.27
C LEU A 310 4.24 19.65 19.94
N ALA A 311 4.34 19.07 18.73
CA ALA A 311 5.54 18.36 18.30
C ALA A 311 6.74 19.32 18.14
N ASN A 312 6.53 20.50 17.56
CA ASN A 312 7.57 21.52 17.46
C ASN A 312 8.01 22.03 18.83
N ASP A 313 7.08 22.21 19.77
CA ASP A 313 7.41 22.57 21.15
C ASP A 313 8.30 21.50 21.82
N VAL A 314 8.01 20.21 21.61
CA VAL A 314 8.87 19.12 22.09
C VAL A 314 10.27 19.24 21.48
N VAL A 315 10.36 19.43 20.15
CA VAL A 315 11.66 19.53 19.46
C VAL A 315 12.46 20.73 19.96
N ILE A 316 11.84 21.91 20.05
CA ILE A 316 12.50 23.15 20.52
C ILE A 316 13.06 22.96 21.92
N ASN A 317 12.24 22.46 22.84
CA ASN A 317 12.65 22.34 24.25
C ASN A 317 13.72 21.27 24.44
N VAL A 318 13.59 20.10 23.78
CA VAL A 318 14.58 19.02 23.86
C VAL A 318 15.91 19.46 23.23
N VAL A 319 15.90 20.15 22.09
CA VAL A 319 17.12 20.69 21.46
C VAL A 319 17.81 21.70 22.36
N ASN A 320 17.05 22.60 22.99
CA ASN A 320 17.59 23.60 23.91
C ASN A 320 18.22 22.92 25.14
N GLU A 321 17.57 21.94 25.74
CA GLU A 321 18.09 21.16 26.85
C GLU A 321 19.40 20.45 26.50
N LEU A 322 19.43 19.74 25.36
CA LEU A 322 20.59 18.97 24.92
C LEU A 322 21.76 19.89 24.53
N LYS A 323 21.50 21.04 23.90
CA LYS A 323 22.55 22.05 23.61
C LYS A 323 23.11 22.70 24.89
N ALA A 324 22.28 22.94 25.89
CA ALA A 324 22.71 23.54 27.16
C ALA A 324 23.59 22.59 27.99
N ASN A 325 23.42 21.29 27.85
CA ASN A 325 24.17 20.28 28.61
C ASN A 325 25.58 20.02 28.06
N ASP A 326 26.03 20.76 27.04
CA ASP A 326 27.39 20.81 26.46
C ASP A 326 28.07 19.42 26.37
N ASN A 327 27.51 18.51 25.59
CA ASN A 327 28.06 17.17 25.36
C ASN A 327 28.71 17.04 23.96
N PRO A 328 29.91 17.63 23.74
CA PRO A 328 30.58 17.51 22.45
C PRO A 328 31.23 16.11 22.36
N GLY A 329 30.72 15.28 21.45
CA GLY A 329 31.41 14.05 21.03
C GLY A 329 30.80 12.76 21.54
N LEU A 330 29.53 12.70 21.80
CA LEU A 330 28.82 11.43 22.02
C LEU A 330 28.69 10.66 20.72
N ASP A 331 28.99 9.37 20.77
CA ASP A 331 28.63 8.40 19.75
C ASP A 331 27.11 8.53 19.44
N ASP A 332 26.76 8.45 18.18
CA ASP A 332 25.39 8.70 17.72
C ASP A 332 24.33 7.78 18.36
N SER A 333 24.69 6.57 18.76
CA SER A 333 23.80 5.68 19.51
C SER A 333 23.44 6.28 20.90
N LEU A 334 24.39 6.96 21.50
CA LEU A 334 24.19 7.65 22.79
C LEU A 334 23.36 8.93 22.63
N ILE A 335 23.51 9.63 21.50
CA ILE A 335 22.67 10.81 21.16
C ILE A 335 21.20 10.41 21.07
N TYR A 336 20.86 9.30 20.38
CA TYR A 336 19.47 8.83 20.26
C TYR A 336 18.87 8.41 21.60
N GLN A 337 19.66 7.80 22.51
CA GLN A 337 19.21 7.48 23.86
C GLN A 337 18.98 8.74 24.69
N ASN A 338 19.85 9.74 24.56
CA ASN A 338 19.68 11.02 25.23
C ASN A 338 18.46 11.78 24.71
N ILE A 339 18.24 11.82 23.39
CA ILE A 339 17.03 12.39 22.79
C ILE A 339 15.78 11.73 23.39
N GLU A 340 15.74 10.41 23.43
CA GLU A 340 14.58 9.70 23.98
C GLU A 340 14.35 10.01 25.45
N SER A 341 15.40 10.06 26.25
CA SER A 341 15.32 10.41 27.68
C SER A 341 14.82 11.84 27.89
N SER A 342 15.32 12.80 27.11
CA SER A 342 14.88 14.20 27.18
C SER A 342 13.43 14.39 26.69
N ILE A 343 12.99 13.63 25.69
CA ILE A 343 11.58 13.63 25.24
C ILE A 343 10.67 13.17 26.39
N TYR A 344 10.99 12.07 27.07
CA TYR A 344 10.20 11.62 28.21
C TYR A 344 10.22 12.61 29.39
N SER A 345 11.37 13.22 29.67
CA SER A 345 11.49 14.25 30.72
C SER A 345 10.61 15.47 30.39
N TYR A 346 10.54 15.87 29.11
CA TYR A 346 9.69 16.96 28.68
C TYR A 346 8.20 16.63 28.81
N PHE A 347 7.79 15.43 28.44
CA PHE A 347 6.41 14.97 28.60
C PHE A 347 5.99 14.94 30.08
N ASP A 348 6.85 14.44 30.97
CA ASP A 348 6.57 14.39 32.41
C ASP A 348 6.41 15.79 33.02
N ALA A 349 7.11 16.79 32.46
CA ALA A 349 7.06 18.19 32.93
C ALA A 349 5.92 19.01 32.31
N ASN A 350 5.39 18.61 31.16
CA ASN A 350 4.41 19.39 30.39
C ASN A 350 3.11 18.61 30.14
N LYS A 351 2.03 19.01 30.83
CA LYS A 351 0.73 18.34 30.75
C LYS A 351 0.06 18.41 29.37
N GLU A 352 0.33 19.45 28.60
CA GLU A 352 -0.23 19.57 27.24
C GLU A 352 0.48 18.63 26.28
N ALA A 353 1.81 18.52 26.39
CA ALA A 353 2.60 17.57 25.62
C ALA A 353 2.29 16.09 25.97
N MET A 354 1.68 15.82 27.13
CA MET A 354 1.20 14.46 27.47
C MET A 354 0.16 13.94 26.48
N LYS A 355 -0.61 14.79 25.81
CA LYS A 355 -1.53 14.37 24.74
C LYS A 355 -0.78 13.66 23.61
N ILE A 356 0.36 14.22 23.15
CA ILE A 356 1.23 13.59 22.15
C ILE A 356 1.81 12.29 22.68
N GLN A 357 2.26 12.28 23.94
CA GLN A 357 2.80 11.06 24.53
C GLN A 357 1.77 9.93 24.55
N GLU A 358 0.56 10.21 25.04
CA GLU A 358 -0.48 9.19 25.23
C GLU A 358 -1.09 8.72 23.91
N HIS A 359 -1.33 9.61 22.97
CA HIS A 359 -2.06 9.30 21.75
C HIS A 359 -1.14 8.97 20.57
N LEU A 360 0.04 9.56 20.47
CA LEU A 360 0.95 9.41 19.34
C LEU A 360 2.26 8.72 19.73
N TYR A 361 3.08 9.34 20.58
CA TYR A 361 4.45 8.88 20.81
C TYR A 361 4.57 7.44 21.34
N ASN A 362 3.64 7.03 22.21
CA ASN A 362 3.64 5.66 22.75
C ASN A 362 3.00 4.63 21.83
N ASN A 363 2.16 5.05 20.89
CA ASN A 363 1.31 4.17 20.10
C ASN A 363 1.71 4.12 18.62
N HIS A 364 2.46 5.11 18.10
CA HIS A 364 2.82 5.22 16.69
C HIS A 364 4.35 5.30 16.55
N THR A 365 4.95 4.25 16.00
CA THR A 365 6.41 4.13 15.88
C THR A 365 7.00 5.08 14.85
N ASP A 366 6.23 5.45 13.83
CA ASP A 366 6.56 6.45 12.83
C ASP A 366 6.64 7.86 13.45
N PHE A 367 5.61 8.30 14.14
CA PHE A 367 5.64 9.59 14.83
C PHE A 367 6.82 9.69 15.81
N LYS A 368 7.07 8.61 16.55
CA LYS A 368 8.25 8.52 17.45
C LYS A 368 9.57 8.63 16.67
N ARG A 369 9.66 7.98 15.51
CA ARG A 369 10.82 8.06 14.61
C ARG A 369 11.02 9.49 14.11
N ASP A 370 9.97 10.09 13.57
CA ASP A 370 10.03 11.40 12.91
C ASP A 370 10.34 12.52 13.91
N LEU A 371 9.76 12.46 15.10
CA LEU A 371 10.08 13.38 16.18
C LEU A 371 11.56 13.29 16.59
N LYS A 372 12.09 12.08 16.76
CA LYS A 372 13.52 11.88 17.05
C LYS A 372 14.43 12.37 15.93
N GLN A 373 14.03 12.15 14.68
CA GLN A 373 14.78 12.58 13.51
C GLN A 373 14.79 14.11 13.38
N ALA A 374 13.66 14.78 13.65
CA ALA A 374 13.58 16.23 13.66
C ALA A 374 14.52 16.83 14.72
N ILE A 375 14.53 16.29 15.93
CA ILE A 375 15.45 16.69 16.99
C ILE A 375 16.91 16.48 16.57
N TYR A 376 17.24 15.33 16.01
CA TYR A 376 18.59 15.02 15.53
C TYR A 376 19.04 16.00 14.43
N LYS A 377 18.21 16.28 13.43
CA LYS A 377 18.48 17.25 12.37
C LYS A 377 18.71 18.64 12.94
N ALA A 378 17.89 19.07 13.89
CA ALA A 378 17.99 20.38 14.53
C ALA A 378 19.26 20.51 15.40
N LEU A 379 19.67 19.46 16.09
CA LEU A 379 20.92 19.41 16.85
C LEU A 379 22.17 19.57 15.96
N ASN A 380 22.14 18.94 14.79
CA ASN A 380 23.23 18.93 13.83
C ASN A 380 23.20 20.11 12.84
N ASN A 381 22.22 20.98 12.90
CA ASN A 381 22.13 22.19 12.06
C ASN A 381 22.71 23.40 12.81
N PRO A 382 23.90 23.91 12.40
CA PRO A 382 24.51 25.09 13.03
C PRO A 382 23.66 26.39 12.89
N SER A 383 22.78 26.42 11.89
CA SER A 383 21.93 27.58 11.59
C SER A 383 20.53 27.45 12.21
N TYR A 384 20.27 26.38 12.98
CA TYR A 384 18.97 26.18 13.60
C TYR A 384 18.72 27.20 14.70
N ASN A 385 17.68 28.02 14.54
CA ASN A 385 17.19 28.95 15.53
C ASN A 385 15.88 28.43 16.13
N PRO A 386 15.84 28.08 17.42
CA PRO A 386 14.62 27.59 18.09
C PRO A 386 13.44 28.59 18.07
N GLU A 387 13.72 29.89 18.00
CA GLU A 387 12.69 30.93 18.03
C GLU A 387 11.95 31.09 16.69
N THR A 388 12.55 30.65 15.59
CA THR A 388 12.02 30.83 14.23
C THR A 388 11.97 29.56 13.40
N GLY A 389 12.55 28.46 13.91
CA GLY A 389 12.60 27.18 13.23
C GLY A 389 11.47 26.27 13.66
N HIS A 390 10.80 25.66 12.71
CA HIS A 390 9.83 24.59 12.93
C HIS A 390 10.39 23.30 12.29
N PRO A 391 11.26 22.57 13.00
CA PRO A 391 11.99 21.44 12.41
C PRO A 391 11.15 20.17 12.29
N PHE A 392 10.03 20.09 12.98
CA PHE A 392 9.08 18.99 12.79
C PHE A 392 8.27 19.31 11.52
N ILE A 393 8.47 18.49 10.51
CA ILE A 393 7.69 18.56 9.28
C ILE A 393 6.41 17.79 9.55
N ASP A 394 5.30 18.49 9.48
CA ASP A 394 3.99 17.87 9.45
C ASP A 394 3.84 17.21 8.07
N ASP A 395 3.95 15.89 8.03
CA ASP A 395 3.69 15.06 6.85
C ASP A 395 2.20 14.71 6.72
N SER A 396 1.31 15.49 7.35
CA SER A 396 -0.12 15.28 7.21
C SER A 396 -0.52 15.40 5.72
N ILE A 397 -1.53 14.65 5.35
CA ILE A 397 -2.06 14.67 3.98
C ILE A 397 -2.61 16.06 3.64
N GLU A 398 -3.15 16.78 4.63
CA GLU A 398 -3.64 18.15 4.50
C GLU A 398 -2.52 19.13 4.13
N ARG A 399 -1.31 18.93 4.68
CA ARG A 399 -0.14 19.74 4.34
C ARG A 399 0.39 19.40 2.95
N ARG A 400 0.51 18.13 2.61
CA ARG A 400 0.93 17.72 1.27
C ARG A 400 -0.02 18.25 0.21
N ASN A 401 -1.32 18.14 0.45
CA ASN A 401 -2.34 18.71 -0.43
C ASN A 401 -2.19 20.21 -0.60
N TYR A 402 -1.89 20.95 0.49
CA TYR A 402 -1.63 22.38 0.42
C TYR A 402 -0.40 22.69 -0.44
N GLU A 403 0.73 22.01 -0.22
CA GLU A 403 1.98 22.27 -0.95
C GLU A 403 1.85 21.95 -2.44
N GLN A 404 1.16 20.88 -2.78
CA GLN A 404 0.86 20.53 -4.16
C GLN A 404 -0.11 21.54 -4.80
N PHE A 405 -1.13 21.98 -4.07
CA PHE A 405 -2.06 23.02 -4.51
C PHE A 405 -1.35 24.37 -4.68
N GLU A 406 -0.52 24.80 -3.73
CA GLU A 406 0.29 26.03 -3.83
C GLU A 406 1.16 26.01 -5.10
N ALA A 407 1.73 24.87 -5.48
CA ALA A 407 2.57 24.74 -6.68
C ALA A 407 1.81 25.04 -7.99
N ILE A 408 0.47 24.92 -8.00
CA ILE A 408 -0.37 25.17 -9.17
C ILE A 408 -1.29 26.39 -9.00
N ALA A 409 -1.53 26.86 -7.78
CA ALA A 409 -2.53 27.88 -7.47
C ALA A 409 -1.97 29.07 -6.67
N ALA A 410 -0.65 29.27 -6.63
CA ALA A 410 -0.03 30.39 -5.90
C ALA A 410 -0.68 31.77 -6.19
N PRO A 411 -1.08 32.13 -7.43
CA PRO A 411 -1.74 33.40 -7.71
C PRO A 411 -3.15 33.52 -7.09
N LEU A 412 -3.86 32.40 -6.89
CA LEU A 412 -5.14 32.42 -6.21
C LEU A 412 -4.95 32.59 -4.69
N LEU A 413 -3.91 31.97 -4.14
CA LEU A 413 -3.56 32.08 -2.72
C LEU A 413 -3.11 33.50 -2.34
N SER A 414 -2.38 34.18 -3.24
CA SER A 414 -1.93 35.58 -3.06
C SER A 414 -3.02 36.61 -3.36
N GLY A 415 -4.08 36.23 -4.08
CA GLY A 415 -5.13 37.16 -4.54
C GLY A 415 -4.79 37.86 -5.85
N ASP A 416 -3.71 37.46 -6.56
CA ASP A 416 -3.34 38.02 -7.88
C ASP A 416 -4.21 37.46 -9.02
N ALA A 417 -4.98 36.41 -8.76
CA ALA A 417 -5.98 35.84 -9.66
C ALA A 417 -7.17 35.30 -8.85
N CYS A 418 -8.35 35.25 -9.49
CA CYS A 418 -9.57 34.64 -8.93
C CYS A 418 -9.94 33.31 -9.64
N TYR A 419 -9.36 33.04 -10.80
CA TYR A 419 -9.60 31.83 -11.58
C TYR A 419 -8.40 31.52 -12.48
N ILE A 420 -8.01 30.25 -12.56
CA ILE A 420 -6.97 29.78 -13.47
C ILE A 420 -7.49 28.54 -14.21
N LYS A 421 -7.34 28.56 -15.54
CA LYS A 421 -7.65 27.43 -16.40
C LYS A 421 -6.36 26.78 -16.91
N TYR A 422 -6.26 25.48 -16.73
CA TYR A 422 -5.16 24.66 -17.22
C TYR A 422 -5.63 23.74 -18.34
N GLY A 423 -4.72 23.29 -19.18
CA GLY A 423 -4.99 22.29 -20.19
C GLY A 423 -3.76 21.47 -20.55
N THR A 424 -4.02 20.25 -20.98
CA THR A 424 -3.05 19.29 -21.51
C THR A 424 -3.62 18.64 -22.78
N PRO A 425 -2.78 18.09 -23.68
CA PRO A 425 -3.27 17.49 -24.93
C PRO A 425 -4.11 16.23 -24.76
N HIS A 426 -4.03 15.56 -23.61
CA HIS A 426 -4.55 14.20 -23.42
C HIS A 426 -5.68 14.07 -22.41
N PHE A 427 -5.97 15.11 -21.63
CA PHE A 427 -6.96 15.10 -20.57
C PHE A 427 -7.86 16.34 -20.65
N MET A 428 -8.95 16.33 -19.88
CA MET A 428 -9.87 17.47 -19.75
C MET A 428 -9.16 18.70 -19.19
N ASP A 429 -9.66 19.87 -19.50
CA ASP A 429 -9.17 21.11 -18.92
C ASP A 429 -9.46 21.11 -17.41
N LEU A 430 -8.49 21.56 -16.61
CA LEU A 430 -8.65 21.77 -15.17
C LEU A 430 -8.99 23.24 -14.93
N ASN A 431 -10.00 23.47 -14.11
CA ASN A 431 -10.40 24.80 -13.66
C ASN A 431 -10.16 24.89 -12.15
N ILE A 432 -9.58 26.00 -11.69
CA ILE A 432 -9.39 26.31 -10.27
C ILE A 432 -9.93 27.72 -10.04
N GLU A 433 -10.83 27.87 -9.07
CA GLU A 433 -11.46 29.14 -8.76
C GLU A 433 -11.62 29.40 -7.26
N ILE A 434 -11.67 30.67 -6.88
CA ILE A 434 -12.01 31.10 -5.55
C ILE A 434 -13.53 31.19 -5.45
N ILE A 435 -14.15 30.48 -4.50
CA ILE A 435 -15.59 30.52 -4.25
C ILE A 435 -15.92 31.58 -3.20
N ASP A 436 -15.10 31.63 -2.12
CA ASP A 436 -15.30 32.52 -0.98
C ASP A 436 -13.95 32.74 -0.27
N ASP A 437 -13.92 33.54 0.79
CA ASP A 437 -12.72 33.73 1.61
C ASP A 437 -12.14 32.38 2.06
N ASN A 438 -10.91 32.08 1.59
CA ASN A 438 -10.19 30.84 1.84
C ASN A 438 -10.87 29.55 1.33
N ARG A 439 -11.91 29.64 0.51
CA ARG A 439 -12.64 28.51 -0.06
C ARG A 439 -12.47 28.47 -1.58
N TYR A 440 -12.11 27.30 -2.10
CA TYR A 440 -11.74 27.09 -3.49
C TYR A 440 -12.51 25.91 -4.09
N ALA A 441 -12.64 25.90 -5.42
CA ALA A 441 -13.07 24.73 -6.18
C ALA A 441 -12.02 24.35 -7.22
N MET A 442 -11.85 23.04 -7.41
CA MET A 442 -11.12 22.46 -8.53
C MET A 442 -12.04 21.54 -9.30
N SER A 443 -12.09 21.68 -10.63
CA SER A 443 -12.95 20.83 -11.45
C SER A 443 -12.34 20.47 -12.80
N HIS A 444 -12.59 19.24 -13.24
CA HIS A 444 -12.58 18.88 -14.65
C HIS A 444 -14.01 18.91 -15.19
N ASN A 445 -14.20 19.54 -16.34
CA ASN A 445 -15.51 19.66 -16.95
C ASN A 445 -15.51 19.14 -18.38
N TYR A 446 -16.58 18.46 -18.77
CA TYR A 446 -16.87 18.06 -20.14
C TYR A 446 -18.30 18.41 -20.53
N GLU A 447 -18.55 18.53 -21.81
CA GLU A 447 -19.88 18.82 -22.33
C GLU A 447 -20.59 17.52 -22.74
N LEU A 448 -21.80 17.31 -22.22
CA LEU A 448 -22.69 16.21 -22.61
C LEU A 448 -24.07 16.73 -22.96
N ASN A 449 -24.49 16.56 -24.21
CA ASN A 449 -25.80 17.03 -24.72
C ASN A 449 -26.08 18.54 -24.57
N GLY A 450 -25.03 19.36 -24.45
CA GLY A 450 -25.12 20.81 -24.25
C GLY A 450 -25.10 21.24 -22.78
N ASP A 451 -25.02 20.31 -21.85
CA ASP A 451 -24.84 20.57 -20.42
C ASP A 451 -23.38 20.40 -20.02
N LEU A 452 -22.88 21.27 -19.14
CA LEU A 452 -21.55 21.17 -18.55
C LEU A 452 -21.61 20.20 -17.37
N MET A 453 -20.84 19.12 -17.48
CA MET A 453 -20.78 18.05 -16.49
C MET A 453 -19.45 18.10 -15.74
N ALA A 454 -19.46 17.91 -14.43
CA ALA A 454 -18.28 17.83 -13.59
C ALA A 454 -17.75 16.39 -13.51
N ASP A 455 -16.40 16.20 -13.59
CA ASP A 455 -15.77 14.88 -13.51
C ASP A 455 -14.26 14.96 -13.19
N PRO A 456 -13.86 15.13 -11.94
CA PRO A 456 -14.61 15.50 -10.74
C PRO A 456 -14.74 17.02 -10.53
N ASP A 457 -15.47 17.40 -9.48
CA ASP A 457 -15.50 18.73 -8.87
C ASP A 457 -15.29 18.57 -7.34
N VAL A 458 -14.34 19.30 -6.79
CA VAL A 458 -14.01 19.28 -5.35
C VAL A 458 -13.97 20.70 -4.80
N GLU A 459 -14.80 20.96 -3.80
CA GLU A 459 -14.70 22.19 -3.01
C GLU A 459 -13.87 21.92 -1.75
N PHE A 460 -13.03 22.88 -1.34
CA PHE A 460 -12.16 22.77 -0.18
C PHE A 460 -11.82 24.12 0.43
N THR A 461 -11.50 24.11 1.72
CA THR A 461 -11.01 25.26 2.47
C THR A 461 -9.50 25.20 2.65
N VAL A 462 -8.84 26.35 2.61
CA VAL A 462 -7.39 26.50 2.79
C VAL A 462 -7.09 27.34 4.02
N ASP A 463 -6.37 26.76 4.95
CA ASP A 463 -5.75 27.49 6.05
C ASP A 463 -4.35 27.95 5.61
N LYS A 464 -4.26 29.20 5.17
CA LYS A 464 -3.00 29.78 4.64
C LYS A 464 -1.95 29.98 5.73
N ASP A 465 -2.36 30.25 6.95
CA ASP A 465 -1.47 30.52 8.07
C ASP A 465 -0.75 29.24 8.51
N ASN A 466 -1.49 28.14 8.58
CA ASN A 466 -0.96 26.83 8.96
C ASN A 466 -0.54 25.97 7.76
N ARG A 467 -0.81 26.43 6.51
CA ARG A 467 -0.50 25.72 5.26
C ARG A 467 -1.17 24.35 5.18
N LEU A 468 -2.47 24.31 5.39
CA LEU A 468 -3.29 23.09 5.36
C LEU A 468 -4.46 23.25 4.39
N LEU A 469 -4.85 22.16 3.73
CA LEU A 469 -5.98 22.12 2.80
C LEU A 469 -6.98 21.06 3.27
N TYR A 470 -8.25 21.45 3.37
CA TYR A 470 -9.35 20.63 3.88
C TYR A 470 -10.44 20.48 2.80
N PRO A 471 -10.51 19.33 2.09
CA PRO A 471 -11.61 19.06 1.19
C PRO A 471 -12.95 19.00 1.92
N GLU A 472 -14.00 19.59 1.32
CA GLU A 472 -15.35 19.70 1.92
C GLU A 472 -16.39 18.88 1.16
N SER A 473 -16.29 18.83 -0.16
CA SER A 473 -17.22 18.09 -0.99
C SER A 473 -16.59 17.54 -2.26
N TYR A 474 -17.17 16.47 -2.77
CA TYR A 474 -16.79 15.82 -4.01
C TYR A 474 -18.04 15.55 -4.86
N GLN A 475 -17.99 15.88 -6.14
CA GLN A 475 -19.06 15.61 -7.09
C GLN A 475 -18.49 14.96 -8.36
N GLN A 476 -19.24 13.99 -8.89
CA GLN A 476 -18.93 13.33 -10.15
C GLN A 476 -20.24 13.01 -10.89
N ASP A 477 -20.55 13.81 -11.90
CA ASP A 477 -21.87 13.80 -12.56
C ASP A 477 -22.14 12.53 -13.36
N ASN A 478 -21.10 11.96 -14.01
CA ASN A 478 -21.23 10.72 -14.79
C ASN A 478 -21.63 9.51 -13.94
N LEU A 479 -21.30 9.54 -12.65
CA LEU A 479 -21.65 8.50 -11.67
C LEU A 479 -22.87 8.88 -10.82
N GLN A 480 -23.43 10.09 -11.00
CA GLN A 480 -24.47 10.67 -10.14
C GLN A 480 -24.07 10.60 -8.65
N PHE A 481 -22.79 10.83 -8.37
CA PHE A 481 -22.21 10.75 -7.04
C PHE A 481 -21.94 12.15 -6.50
N TYR A 482 -22.40 12.39 -5.27
CA TYR A 482 -22.11 13.59 -4.50
C TYR A 482 -21.86 13.21 -3.06
N GLN A 483 -20.75 13.66 -2.49
CA GLN A 483 -20.37 13.43 -1.10
C GLN A 483 -20.00 14.75 -0.44
N ARG A 484 -20.41 14.94 0.80
CA ARG A 484 -19.97 16.02 1.68
C ARG A 484 -19.31 15.42 2.91
N VAL A 485 -18.24 16.07 3.35
CA VAL A 485 -17.50 15.65 4.53
C VAL A 485 -18.29 15.94 5.80
N ASP A 486 -18.93 17.13 5.88
CA ASP A 486 -19.63 17.66 7.04
C ASP A 486 -18.81 17.45 8.34
N LYS A 487 -19.18 16.45 9.15
CA LYS A 487 -18.46 16.07 10.38
C LYS A 487 -18.06 14.59 10.38
N ASP A 488 -18.04 13.96 9.22
CA ASP A 488 -17.63 12.57 9.07
C ASP A 488 -16.10 12.48 8.85
N PRO A 489 -15.33 12.05 9.85
CA PRO A 489 -13.88 12.00 9.75
C PRO A 489 -13.39 10.97 8.71
N VAL A 490 -14.18 9.92 8.44
CA VAL A 490 -13.83 8.91 7.42
C VAL A 490 -13.99 9.51 6.03
N ALA A 491 -15.10 10.23 5.79
CA ALA A 491 -15.32 10.93 4.53
C ALA A 491 -14.25 12.02 4.30
N ALA A 492 -13.87 12.76 5.36
CA ALA A 492 -12.80 13.76 5.31
C ALA A 492 -11.47 13.15 4.88
N HIS A 493 -11.11 12.04 5.49
CA HIS A 493 -9.87 11.34 5.18
C HIS A 493 -9.86 10.82 3.73
N GLN A 494 -10.89 10.11 3.30
CA GLN A 494 -11.00 9.61 1.93
C GLN A 494 -10.92 10.71 0.88
N LEU A 495 -11.50 11.87 1.17
CA LEU A 495 -11.47 12.99 0.23
C LEU A 495 -10.10 13.69 0.21
N ASN A 496 -9.38 13.72 1.32
CA ASN A 496 -7.99 14.16 1.37
C ASN A 496 -7.07 13.27 0.53
N GLU A 497 -7.26 11.95 0.61
CA GLU A 497 -6.51 10.99 -0.20
C GLU A 497 -6.77 11.15 -1.70
N PHE A 498 -8.03 11.25 -2.07
CA PHE A 498 -8.40 11.55 -3.45
C PHE A 498 -7.72 12.83 -3.95
N MET A 499 -7.70 13.88 -3.10
CA MET A 499 -7.10 15.16 -3.45
C MET A 499 -5.58 15.06 -3.64
N ASP A 500 -4.89 14.29 -2.81
CA ASP A 500 -3.45 14.02 -2.93
C ASP A 500 -3.11 13.33 -4.26
N GLU A 501 -3.82 12.26 -4.60
CA GLU A 501 -3.65 11.56 -5.87
C GLU A 501 -3.96 12.46 -7.08
N TRP A 502 -5.03 13.23 -7.00
CA TRP A 502 -5.44 14.10 -8.10
C TRP A 502 -4.44 15.22 -8.35
N LEU A 503 -3.95 15.88 -7.30
CA LEU A 503 -2.93 16.92 -7.40
C LEU A 503 -1.60 16.39 -7.94
N ASN A 504 -1.18 15.18 -7.53
CA ASN A 504 -0.02 14.49 -8.10
C ASN A 504 -0.21 14.24 -9.60
N ASN A 505 -1.35 13.71 -10.01
CA ASN A 505 -1.67 13.45 -11.41
C ASN A 505 -1.64 14.74 -12.26
N ILE A 506 -2.11 15.86 -11.73
CA ILE A 506 -2.05 17.15 -12.42
C ILE A 506 -0.60 17.57 -12.67
N GLN A 507 0.28 17.41 -11.69
CA GLN A 507 1.70 17.75 -11.83
C GLN A 507 2.40 16.87 -12.86
N GLU A 508 2.16 15.56 -12.85
CA GLU A 508 2.78 14.59 -13.76
C GLU A 508 2.33 14.76 -15.22
N ASN A 509 1.07 15.12 -15.46
CA ASN A 509 0.48 15.18 -16.79
C ASN A 509 0.73 16.48 -17.56
N GLN A 510 1.70 17.29 -17.13
CA GLN A 510 2.21 18.46 -17.86
C GLN A 510 1.12 19.49 -18.21
N TYR A 511 0.16 19.72 -17.33
CA TYR A 511 -0.84 20.78 -17.49
C TYR A 511 -0.17 22.14 -17.67
N LYS A 512 -0.72 22.99 -18.56
CA LYS A 512 -0.24 24.33 -18.84
C LYS A 512 -1.37 25.33 -18.70
N VAL A 513 -1.05 26.51 -18.19
CA VAL A 513 -2.02 27.60 -18.07
C VAL A 513 -2.55 27.99 -19.46
N LYS A 514 -3.87 27.98 -19.60
CA LYS A 514 -4.59 28.42 -20.82
C LYS A 514 -5.19 29.81 -20.67
N ALA A 515 -5.72 30.13 -19.50
CA ALA A 515 -6.32 31.42 -19.18
C ALA A 515 -6.17 31.74 -17.70
N VAL A 516 -6.11 33.02 -17.37
CA VAL A 516 -6.13 33.55 -16.00
C VAL A 516 -7.13 34.68 -15.93
N TYR A 517 -7.98 34.69 -14.92
CA TYR A 517 -8.88 35.78 -14.64
C TYR A 517 -8.43 36.47 -13.35
N THR A 518 -8.19 37.77 -13.45
CA THR A 518 -7.96 38.66 -12.32
C THR A 518 -9.22 39.50 -12.08
N GLU A 519 -9.30 40.25 -11.00
CA GLU A 519 -10.45 41.14 -10.76
C GLU A 519 -10.65 42.18 -11.90
N GLU A 520 -9.56 42.54 -12.58
CA GLU A 520 -9.57 43.61 -13.58
C GLU A 520 -9.60 43.12 -15.04
N GLN A 521 -9.10 41.90 -15.32
CA GLN A 521 -8.90 41.47 -16.69
C GLN A 521 -8.85 39.94 -16.88
N VAL A 522 -9.09 39.51 -18.14
CA VAL A 522 -8.89 38.14 -18.59
C VAL A 522 -7.60 38.07 -19.39
N ILE A 523 -6.70 37.16 -19.05
CA ILE A 523 -5.41 36.93 -19.70
C ILE A 523 -5.48 35.59 -20.45
N GLU A 524 -5.55 35.64 -21.78
CA GLU A 524 -5.62 34.45 -22.66
C GLU A 524 -4.45 34.40 -23.67
N ASN A 525 -3.69 35.49 -23.82
CA ASN A 525 -2.56 35.51 -24.73
C ASN A 525 -1.36 34.75 -24.17
N ALA A 526 -0.80 33.82 -24.95
CA ALA A 526 0.29 32.95 -24.50
C ALA A 526 1.57 33.71 -24.02
N ASN A 527 1.85 34.91 -24.52
CA ASN A 527 2.98 35.72 -24.05
C ASN A 527 2.68 36.37 -22.70
N ASP A 528 1.48 36.86 -22.54
CA ASP A 528 1.03 37.48 -21.29
C ASP A 528 0.86 36.44 -20.20
N ILE A 529 0.33 35.24 -20.53
CA ILE A 529 0.27 34.09 -19.62
C ILE A 529 1.70 33.71 -19.15
N ARG A 530 2.69 33.63 -20.06
CA ARG A 530 4.07 33.31 -19.69
C ARG A 530 4.67 34.36 -18.73
N ARG A 531 4.41 35.63 -18.97
CA ARG A 531 4.83 36.73 -18.09
C ARG A 531 4.17 36.56 -16.72
N PHE A 532 2.88 36.40 -16.68
CA PHE A 532 2.10 36.17 -15.46
C PHE A 532 2.63 34.95 -14.67
N CYS A 533 2.80 33.81 -15.33
CA CYS A 533 3.34 32.60 -14.68
C CYS A 533 4.73 32.79 -14.07
N LYS A 534 5.59 33.57 -14.76
CA LYS A 534 6.94 33.89 -14.27
C LYS A 534 6.90 34.79 -13.03
N GLU A 535 6.02 35.78 -13.03
CA GLU A 535 5.88 36.76 -11.94
C GLU A 535 5.22 36.13 -10.70
N ASN A 536 4.43 35.07 -10.87
CA ASN A 536 3.58 34.45 -9.85
C ASN A 536 3.94 32.99 -9.50
N ASN A 537 5.22 32.62 -9.64
CA ASN A 537 5.76 31.31 -9.25
C ASN A 537 5.19 30.08 -9.99
N LEU A 538 4.53 30.28 -11.13
CA LEU A 538 4.00 29.20 -11.98
C LEU A 538 4.86 28.91 -13.23
N ALA A 539 6.17 29.14 -13.18
CA ALA A 539 7.05 29.03 -14.35
C ALA A 539 6.99 27.64 -15.03
N ASN A 540 6.83 26.57 -14.26
CA ASN A 540 6.71 25.20 -14.78
C ASN A 540 5.36 24.95 -15.51
N MET A 541 4.34 25.73 -15.19
CA MET A 541 3.00 25.65 -15.78
C MET A 541 2.81 26.61 -16.95
N ALA A 542 3.83 27.39 -17.32
CA ALA A 542 3.75 28.30 -18.46
C ALA A 542 3.62 27.53 -19.79
N PRO A 543 2.84 28.04 -20.77
CA PRO A 543 2.71 27.42 -22.10
C PRO A 543 4.08 27.35 -22.81
N LYS A 544 4.34 26.23 -23.50
CA LYS A 544 5.58 26.03 -24.27
C LYS A 544 5.70 27.08 -25.38
N VAL A 545 6.92 27.53 -25.65
CA VAL A 545 7.23 28.36 -26.84
C VAL A 545 7.04 27.48 -28.07
N LYS A 546 6.28 27.91 -29.07
CA LYS A 546 6.33 27.29 -30.40
C LYS A 546 7.74 27.57 -30.94
N GLU A 547 8.61 26.56 -31.00
CA GLU A 547 9.83 26.66 -31.80
C GLU A 547 9.40 26.96 -33.24
N LYS A 548 9.84 28.08 -33.79
CA LYS A 548 9.71 28.32 -35.21
C LYS A 548 10.58 27.25 -35.88
N GLU A 549 9.91 26.34 -36.59
CA GLU A 549 10.60 25.50 -37.56
C GLU A 549 11.46 26.42 -38.44
N ARG A 550 12.78 26.23 -38.37
CA ARG A 550 13.76 26.87 -39.23
C ARG A 550 13.96 26.04 -40.47
#